data_5fd81873e4c6ee655471f574a6a5c01d
#
_entry.id   5fd81873e4c6ee655471f574a6a5c01d
#
_cell.length_a   1.000
_cell.length_b   1.000
_cell.length_c   1.000
_cell.angle_alpha   90.00
_cell.angle_beta   90.00
_cell.angle_gamma   90.00
#
_symmetry.space_group_name_H-M   'P 1'
#
loop_
_entity.id
_entity.type
_entity.pdbx_description
1 polymer ?
#
loop_
_entity_poly.entity_id
_entity_poly.type
_entity_poly.pdbx_seq_one_letter_code
_entity_poly.pdbx_strand_id
1 'polypeptide(L)'
;MNRFAAACVESGIAKFSTISVIAVVAVALTGCGGGASSPNTTTTNSSGGAKAPGTSFSVVVLPGVGRVLADARGRTVYVLTKPGMQNVPCTDASGCTAVWPDLPLPDGTKHATAGAEVNAMILGTMKVGNETYPTYNGYLMYEYASDTGPRQTNGQGITSYGGTWYVINPSGKPTKTGTSGGGYHY
;
A
#
# COMPACT_ATOMS: atom_id res chain seq x y z
N MET A 1 -50.67 -14.82 -9.24
CA MET A 1 -50.51 -15.91 -10.19
C MET A 1 -49.55 -15.44 -11.28
N ASN A 2 -48.30 -15.83 -11.19
CA ASN A 2 -47.48 -16.20 -12.33
C ASN A 2 -46.10 -16.67 -11.78
N ARG A 3 -45.98 -17.95 -11.85
CA ARG A 3 -44.71 -18.68 -11.64
C ARG A 3 -43.89 -18.56 -12.91
N PHE A 4 -42.60 -18.28 -12.81
CA PHE A 4 -41.66 -18.74 -13.81
C PHE A 4 -40.44 -19.35 -13.13
N ALA A 5 -40.11 -20.49 -13.68
CA ALA A 5 -39.31 -21.56 -13.17
C ALA A 5 -37.81 -21.32 -13.33
N ALA A 6 -37.09 -22.12 -12.57
CA ALA A 6 -35.65 -22.35 -12.58
C ALA A 6 -35.11 -22.76 -13.98
N ALA A 7 -33.88 -22.39 -14.24
CA ALA A 7 -33.01 -23.12 -15.16
C ALA A 7 -31.62 -23.26 -14.53
N CYS A 8 -31.36 -24.47 -14.03
CA CYS A 8 -30.01 -24.99 -13.81
C CYS A 8 -29.33 -25.17 -15.17
N VAL A 9 -28.10 -24.72 -15.30
CA VAL A 9 -27.17 -25.20 -16.32
C VAL A 9 -25.93 -25.72 -15.60
N GLU A 10 -25.89 -27.04 -15.48
CA GLU A 10 -24.67 -27.82 -15.28
C GLU A 10 -23.99 -28.02 -16.63
N SER A 11 -22.69 -27.95 -16.65
CA SER A 11 -21.73 -28.61 -17.55
C SER A 11 -20.39 -27.88 -17.44
N GLY A 12 -19.23 -28.46 -17.29
CA GLY A 12 -18.80 -29.82 -17.49
C GLY A 12 -17.36 -29.94 -17.01
N ILE A 13 -17.09 -31.05 -16.45
CA ILE A 13 -15.79 -31.50 -15.96
C ILE A 13 -14.91 -31.83 -17.18
N ALA A 14 -13.74 -31.22 -17.32
CA ALA A 14 -12.67 -31.69 -18.18
C ALA A 14 -11.51 -32.18 -17.31
N LYS A 15 -11.46 -33.48 -17.14
CA LYS A 15 -10.29 -34.23 -16.68
C LYS A 15 -9.24 -34.22 -17.79
N PHE A 16 -8.05 -33.78 -17.51
CA PHE A 16 -6.88 -34.21 -18.28
C PHE A 16 -5.89 -34.89 -17.35
N SER A 17 -5.67 -36.14 -17.78
CA SER A 17 -4.86 -37.17 -17.15
C SER A 17 -3.40 -37.04 -17.56
N THR A 18 -2.52 -37.10 -16.58
CA THR A 18 -1.16 -37.70 -16.56
C THR A 18 -0.38 -37.86 -17.87
N ILE A 19 0.88 -37.42 -17.87
CA ILE A 19 2.00 -38.26 -18.30
C ILE A 19 3.25 -37.85 -17.49
N SER A 20 3.76 -38.87 -16.80
CA SER A 20 5.01 -38.96 -16.07
C SER A 20 6.16 -39.16 -17.08
N VAL A 21 7.25 -38.41 -16.96
CA VAL A 21 8.54 -38.85 -17.50
C VAL A 21 9.63 -38.53 -16.50
N ILE A 22 10.15 -39.59 -15.94
CA ILE A 22 11.33 -39.65 -15.08
C ILE A 22 12.54 -39.69 -16.02
N ALA A 23 13.49 -38.79 -15.84
CA ALA A 23 14.84 -38.96 -16.34
C ALA A 23 15.83 -38.64 -15.22
N VAL A 24 16.35 -39.72 -14.63
CA VAL A 24 17.48 -39.71 -13.70
C VAL A 24 18.75 -39.69 -14.56
N VAL A 25 19.58 -38.70 -14.38
CA VAL A 25 20.98 -38.75 -14.81
C VAL A 25 21.84 -38.44 -13.59
N ALA A 26 22.43 -39.50 -13.06
CA ALA A 26 23.51 -39.43 -12.08
C ALA A 26 24.83 -39.23 -12.82
N VAL A 27 25.54 -38.17 -12.50
CA VAL A 27 26.97 -38.02 -12.83
C VAL A 27 27.73 -37.83 -11.54
N ALA A 28 28.43 -38.86 -11.12
CA ALA A 28 29.42 -38.82 -10.07
C ALA A 28 30.73 -38.27 -10.68
N LEU A 29 31.27 -37.22 -10.10
CA LEU A 29 32.64 -36.81 -10.28
C LEU A 29 33.28 -36.58 -8.90
N THR A 30 34.09 -37.53 -8.51
CA THR A 30 35.04 -37.44 -7.40
C THR A 30 36.17 -36.47 -7.79
N GLY A 31 36.40 -35.47 -6.93
CA GLY A 31 37.53 -34.54 -7.00
C GLY A 31 37.91 -34.09 -5.62
N CYS A 32 38.93 -34.71 -5.03
CA CYS A 32 39.65 -34.23 -3.85
C CYS A 32 40.44 -32.97 -4.19
N GLY A 33 40.48 -32.00 -3.27
CA GLY A 33 41.49 -30.96 -3.33
C GLY A 33 41.18 -29.69 -2.52
N GLY A 34 41.82 -29.54 -1.36
CA GLY A 34 42.35 -28.29 -0.89
C GLY A 34 41.41 -27.30 -0.18
N GLY A 35 41.62 -27.16 1.13
CA GLY A 35 40.94 -26.21 2.00
C GLY A 35 41.21 -24.74 1.66
N ALA A 36 40.16 -23.95 1.77
CA ALA A 36 40.21 -22.55 2.13
C ALA A 36 38.91 -22.21 2.83
N SER A 37 39.03 -21.85 4.10
CA SER A 37 37.92 -21.34 4.91
C SER A 37 37.47 -20.02 4.35
N SER A 38 36.34 -20.00 3.63
CA SER A 38 35.62 -18.78 3.33
C SER A 38 34.65 -18.48 4.47
N PRO A 39 34.58 -17.22 4.92
CA PRO A 39 33.58 -16.84 5.91
C PRO A 39 32.19 -17.04 5.30
N ASN A 40 31.41 -17.83 6.01
CA ASN A 40 30.02 -18.11 5.69
C ASN A 40 29.21 -16.81 5.85
N THR A 41 29.08 -16.05 4.78
CA THR A 41 28.12 -14.97 4.75
C THR A 41 26.74 -15.64 4.66
N THR A 42 26.14 -15.84 5.80
CA THR A 42 24.72 -16.22 5.91
C THR A 42 23.93 -15.05 5.34
N THR A 43 23.68 -15.07 4.03
CA THR A 43 22.64 -14.24 3.44
C THR A 43 21.32 -14.77 3.97
N THR A 44 20.86 -14.19 5.07
CA THR A 44 19.48 -14.32 5.50
C THR A 44 18.63 -13.71 4.41
N ASN A 45 18.20 -14.51 3.45
CA ASN A 45 17.05 -14.19 2.63
C ASN A 45 15.83 -14.11 3.55
N SER A 46 15.65 -12.97 4.19
CA SER A 46 14.34 -12.58 4.66
C SER A 46 13.45 -12.45 3.42
N SER A 47 12.72 -13.52 3.12
CA SER A 47 11.51 -13.43 2.33
C SER A 47 10.53 -12.55 3.11
N GLY A 48 10.77 -11.25 3.09
CA GLY A 48 9.85 -10.24 3.56
C GLY A 48 8.66 -10.30 2.61
N GLY A 49 7.60 -11.04 2.99
CA GLY A 49 6.32 -10.94 2.33
C GLY A 49 5.98 -9.44 2.22
N ALA A 50 5.57 -9.00 1.04
CA ALA A 50 5.25 -7.60 0.79
C ALA A 50 4.22 -7.15 1.84
N LYS A 51 4.65 -6.26 2.72
CA LYS A 51 3.80 -5.78 3.81
C LYS A 51 2.65 -4.98 3.22
N ALA A 52 1.43 -5.23 3.69
CA ALA A 52 0.25 -4.49 3.22
C ALA A 52 0.44 -2.98 3.49
N PRO A 53 -0.01 -2.09 2.57
CA PRO A 53 0.32 -0.66 2.59
C PRO A 53 0.02 0.04 3.92
N GLY A 54 -1.18 -0.16 4.46
CA GLY A 54 -1.64 0.49 5.70
C GLY A 54 -1.02 -0.03 6.99
N THR A 55 -0.17 -1.07 6.96
CA THR A 55 0.30 -1.74 8.18
C THR A 55 1.45 -1.05 8.88
N SER A 56 2.23 -0.22 8.20
CA SER A 56 3.27 0.60 8.82
C SER A 56 3.58 1.85 8.01
N PHE A 57 4.08 2.85 8.70
CA PHE A 57 4.48 4.12 8.11
C PHE A 57 5.91 4.46 8.53
N SER A 58 6.61 5.17 7.67
CA SER A 58 7.95 5.69 7.89
C SER A 58 8.04 7.12 7.42
N VAL A 59 9.13 7.82 7.76
CA VAL A 59 9.39 9.16 7.24
C VAL A 59 10.41 9.08 6.12
N VAL A 60 10.11 9.75 5.01
CA VAL A 60 11.02 9.91 3.88
C VAL A 60 11.26 11.39 3.63
N VAL A 61 12.43 11.71 3.07
CA VAL A 61 12.78 13.08 2.66
C VAL A 61 12.62 13.19 1.15
N LEU A 62 11.82 14.16 0.71
CA LEU A 62 11.54 14.40 -0.70
C LEU A 62 12.08 15.76 -1.11
N PRO A 63 12.83 15.86 -2.24
CA PRO A 63 13.33 17.14 -2.73
C PRO A 63 12.17 18.14 -2.95
N GLY A 64 12.38 19.37 -2.51
CA GLY A 64 11.39 20.45 -2.66
C GLY A 64 10.14 20.37 -1.77
N VAL A 65 9.92 19.24 -1.09
CA VAL A 65 8.74 19.02 -0.22
C VAL A 65 9.15 18.90 1.25
N GLY A 66 10.27 18.24 1.51
CA GLY A 66 10.77 18.00 2.85
C GLY A 66 10.43 16.61 3.39
N ARG A 67 10.23 16.52 4.71
CA ARG A 67 9.97 15.27 5.43
C ARG A 67 8.47 14.96 5.41
N VAL A 68 8.13 13.79 4.90
CA VAL A 68 6.72 13.34 4.75
C VAL A 68 6.57 11.88 5.14
N LEU A 69 5.35 11.44 5.40
CA LEU A 69 5.04 10.05 5.63
C LEU A 69 5.04 9.25 4.33
N ALA A 70 5.52 8.02 4.44
CA ALA A 70 5.40 6.98 3.43
C ALA A 70 4.83 5.71 4.06
N ASP A 71 4.14 4.91 3.25
CA ASP A 71 3.57 3.62 3.63
C ASP A 71 4.62 2.51 3.75
N ALA A 72 4.17 1.29 4.01
CA ALA A 72 5.01 0.08 4.12
C ALA A 72 5.83 -0.24 2.86
N ARG A 73 5.44 0.28 1.70
CA ARG A 73 6.12 0.12 0.40
C ARG A 73 7.00 1.32 0.02
N GLY A 74 7.06 2.33 0.88
CA GLY A 74 7.79 3.57 0.64
C GLY A 74 7.06 4.56 -0.28
N ARG A 75 5.77 4.36 -0.55
CA ARG A 75 4.93 5.27 -1.34
C ARG A 75 4.47 6.43 -0.47
N THR A 76 4.42 7.59 -1.07
CA THR A 76 4.02 8.82 -0.39
C THR A 76 2.56 8.77 0.06
N VAL A 77 2.30 9.24 1.27
CA VAL A 77 0.98 9.29 1.88
C VAL A 77 0.40 10.69 1.82
N TYR A 78 -0.87 10.75 1.41
CA TYR A 78 -1.64 11.98 1.25
C TYR A 78 -2.82 12.04 2.20
N VAL A 79 -3.28 13.25 2.45
CA VAL A 79 -4.52 13.52 3.17
C VAL A 79 -5.37 14.53 2.40
N LEU A 80 -6.69 14.36 2.44
CA LEU A 80 -7.63 15.30 1.85
C LEU A 80 -7.93 16.40 2.88
N THR A 81 -7.70 17.65 2.49
CA THR A 81 -7.98 18.81 3.34
C THR A 81 -9.17 19.59 2.78
N LYS A 82 -10.11 19.90 3.67
CA LYS A 82 -11.24 20.76 3.37
C LYS A 82 -11.38 21.80 4.49
N PRO A 83 -11.61 23.07 4.20
CA PRO A 83 -11.81 24.08 5.24
C PRO A 83 -12.85 23.66 6.27
N GLY A 84 -12.47 23.67 7.56
CA GLY A 84 -13.35 23.28 8.66
C GLY A 84 -13.58 21.79 8.87
N MET A 85 -12.95 20.91 8.06
CA MET A 85 -13.10 19.45 8.17
C MET A 85 -11.74 18.74 8.13
N GLN A 86 -11.50 17.85 9.12
CA GLN A 86 -10.27 17.04 9.15
C GLN A 86 -10.41 15.67 8.50
N ASN A 87 -11.61 15.09 8.56
CA ASN A 87 -11.90 13.77 8.00
C ASN A 87 -12.91 13.89 6.87
N VAL A 88 -12.44 14.08 5.66
CA VAL A 88 -13.27 13.97 4.47
C VAL A 88 -13.05 12.57 3.91
N PRO A 89 -14.02 11.66 4.03
CA PRO A 89 -13.84 10.32 3.50
C PRO A 89 -13.84 10.38 1.96
N CYS A 90 -12.83 9.79 1.38
CA CYS A 90 -12.77 9.42 -0.01
C CYS A 90 -13.44 8.05 -0.11
N THR A 91 -14.48 7.90 -0.91
CA THR A 91 -15.29 6.67 -0.95
C THR A 91 -15.39 6.12 -2.37
N ASP A 92 -15.62 4.80 -2.48
CA ASP A 92 -15.86 4.13 -3.75
C ASP A 92 -17.09 4.69 -4.48
N ALA A 93 -18.13 5.02 -3.74
CA ALA A 93 -19.35 5.58 -4.30
C ALA A 93 -19.14 6.91 -5.05
N SER A 94 -18.10 7.67 -4.67
CA SER A 94 -17.70 8.91 -5.35
C SER A 94 -16.68 8.69 -6.48
N GLY A 95 -16.18 7.46 -6.65
CA GLY A 95 -15.05 7.15 -7.54
C GLY A 95 -13.71 7.68 -7.02
N CYS A 96 -13.69 8.20 -5.81
CA CYS A 96 -12.49 8.82 -5.24
C CYS A 96 -11.38 7.79 -5.02
N THR A 97 -11.69 6.62 -4.48
CA THR A 97 -10.72 5.56 -4.17
C THR A 97 -10.02 4.98 -5.40
N ALA A 98 -10.62 5.10 -6.59
CA ALA A 98 -9.96 4.74 -7.84
C ALA A 98 -8.75 5.64 -8.16
N VAL A 99 -8.79 6.90 -7.73
CA VAL A 99 -7.73 7.91 -7.94
C VAL A 99 -6.86 8.06 -6.69
N TRP A 100 -7.46 7.94 -5.53
CA TRP A 100 -6.83 8.07 -4.22
C TRP A 100 -7.06 6.79 -3.39
N PRO A 101 -6.33 5.71 -3.69
CA PRO A 101 -6.47 4.46 -2.98
C PRO A 101 -6.31 4.65 -1.47
N ASP A 102 -7.26 4.12 -0.73
CA ASP A 102 -7.21 4.08 0.72
C ASP A 102 -6.26 2.99 1.24
N LEU A 103 -6.01 3.00 2.53
CA LEU A 103 -5.00 2.15 3.17
C LEU A 103 -5.64 1.34 4.31
N PRO A 104 -6.59 0.42 4.01
CA PRO A 104 -7.22 -0.36 5.06
C PRO A 104 -6.20 -1.24 5.78
N LEU A 105 -6.41 -1.43 7.07
CA LEU A 105 -5.69 -2.43 7.85
C LEU A 105 -6.20 -3.82 7.46
N PRO A 106 -5.31 -4.81 7.30
CA PRO A 106 -5.71 -6.19 7.11
C PRO A 106 -6.58 -6.71 8.26
N ASP A 107 -7.45 -7.66 7.97
CA ASP A 107 -8.30 -8.30 8.97
C ASP A 107 -7.49 -8.78 10.17
N GLY A 108 -8.03 -8.54 11.36
CA GLY A 108 -7.37 -8.88 12.62
C GLY A 108 -6.26 -7.89 13.07
N THR A 109 -5.86 -6.95 12.22
CA THR A 109 -4.88 -5.91 12.57
C THR A 109 -5.60 -4.71 13.19
N LYS A 110 -5.24 -4.38 14.44
CA LYS A 110 -5.91 -3.29 15.18
C LYS A 110 -5.24 -1.93 14.97
N HIS A 111 -3.93 -1.91 14.74
CA HIS A 111 -3.15 -0.67 14.64
C HIS A 111 -2.03 -0.82 13.60
N ALA A 112 -1.73 0.28 12.94
CA ALA A 112 -0.53 0.38 12.12
C ALA A 112 0.72 0.54 13.01
N THR A 113 1.88 0.21 12.49
CA THR A 113 3.17 0.37 13.17
C THR A 113 3.81 1.70 12.79
N ALA A 114 4.18 2.48 13.78
CA ALA A 114 5.03 3.65 13.58
C ALA A 114 6.47 3.18 13.35
N GLY A 115 7.02 3.46 12.18
CA GLY A 115 8.43 3.26 11.84
C GLY A 115 9.30 4.42 12.31
N ALA A 116 10.52 4.47 11.77
CA ALA A 116 11.48 5.52 12.12
C ALA A 116 10.89 6.92 11.91
N GLU A 117 11.03 7.77 12.93
CA GLU A 117 10.67 9.19 12.95
C GLU A 117 9.15 9.49 12.80
N VAL A 118 8.30 8.46 12.79
CA VAL A 118 6.83 8.62 12.85
C VAL A 118 6.41 8.81 14.30
N ASN A 119 5.62 9.84 14.57
CA ASN A 119 5.10 10.07 15.92
C ASN A 119 3.95 9.09 16.21
N ALA A 120 4.25 8.04 16.98
CA ALA A 120 3.28 7.02 17.34
C ALA A 120 2.08 7.54 18.14
N MET A 121 2.22 8.66 18.85
CA MET A 121 1.13 9.22 19.67
C MET A 121 -0.02 9.80 18.85
N ILE A 122 0.23 10.18 17.61
CA ILE A 122 -0.78 10.73 16.69
C ILE A 122 -1.14 9.77 15.56
N LEU A 123 -0.54 8.56 15.56
CA LEU A 123 -0.93 7.46 14.68
C LEU A 123 -2.08 6.70 15.35
N GLY A 124 -3.26 6.87 14.82
CA GLY A 124 -4.49 6.27 15.33
C GLY A 124 -5.18 5.40 14.29
N THR A 125 -6.43 5.09 14.56
CA THR A 125 -7.30 4.35 13.64
C THR A 125 -8.70 4.92 13.64
N MET A 126 -9.41 4.73 12.52
CA MET A 126 -10.82 5.06 12.36
C MET A 126 -11.53 3.88 11.67
N LYS A 127 -12.72 3.56 12.15
CA LYS A 127 -13.58 2.57 11.51
C LYS A 127 -14.52 3.27 10.53
N VAL A 128 -14.52 2.81 9.28
CA VAL A 128 -15.46 3.27 8.25
C VAL A 128 -16.14 2.04 7.66
N GLY A 129 -17.44 1.94 7.87
CA GLY A 129 -18.17 0.70 7.56
C GLY A 129 -17.64 -0.49 8.36
N ASN A 130 -17.24 -1.54 7.68
CA ASN A 130 -16.68 -2.76 8.28
C ASN A 130 -15.15 -2.75 8.35
N GLU A 131 -14.49 -1.80 7.72
CA GLU A 131 -13.04 -1.71 7.63
C GLU A 131 -12.44 -0.74 8.64
N THR A 132 -11.19 -0.99 9.02
CA THR A 132 -10.42 -0.14 9.91
C THR A 132 -9.28 0.50 9.13
N TYR A 133 -9.19 1.82 9.21
CA TYR A 133 -8.20 2.62 8.50
C TYR A 133 -7.23 3.28 9.47
N PRO A 134 -5.94 3.34 9.17
CA PRO A 134 -5.02 4.14 9.93
C PRO A 134 -5.29 5.63 9.71
N THR A 135 -5.10 6.40 10.77
CA THR A 135 -5.17 7.86 10.73
C THR A 135 -3.88 8.46 11.26
N TYR A 136 -3.54 9.64 10.80
CA TYR A 136 -2.41 10.39 11.34
C TYR A 136 -2.84 11.81 11.72
N ASN A 137 -2.71 12.15 12.99
CA ASN A 137 -3.27 13.35 13.59
C ASN A 137 -4.76 13.57 13.24
N GLY A 138 -5.53 12.46 13.22
CA GLY A 138 -6.94 12.43 12.89
C GLY A 138 -7.26 12.44 11.39
N TYR A 139 -6.31 12.60 10.49
CA TYR A 139 -6.54 12.51 9.04
C TYR A 139 -6.54 11.05 8.58
N LEU A 140 -7.54 10.67 7.76
CA LEU A 140 -7.47 9.46 6.95
C LEU A 140 -6.34 9.57 5.92
N MET A 141 -5.65 8.48 5.67
CA MET A 141 -4.47 8.45 4.81
C MET A 141 -4.74 7.69 3.52
N TYR A 142 -4.18 8.19 2.42
CA TYR A 142 -4.39 7.70 1.06
C TYR A 142 -3.09 7.67 0.29
N GLU A 143 -3.06 6.88 -0.78
CA GLU A 143 -2.06 6.98 -1.84
C GLU A 143 -2.61 7.79 -3.01
N TYR A 144 -1.77 8.06 -4.00
CA TYR A 144 -2.18 8.59 -5.29
C TYR A 144 -1.91 7.55 -6.36
N ALA A 145 -2.92 7.20 -7.15
CA ALA A 145 -2.82 6.12 -8.14
C ALA A 145 -1.73 6.36 -9.20
N SER A 146 -1.46 7.63 -9.54
CA SER A 146 -0.40 7.98 -10.49
C SER A 146 1.00 8.01 -9.89
N ASP A 147 1.15 7.85 -8.57
CA ASP A 147 2.44 7.60 -7.94
C ASP A 147 2.73 6.10 -8.06
N THR A 148 3.36 5.68 -9.15
CA THR A 148 3.60 4.26 -9.46
C THR A 148 4.77 3.65 -8.69
N GLY A 149 5.56 4.47 -7.99
CA GLY A 149 6.74 4.06 -7.23
C GLY A 149 6.95 4.85 -5.95
N PRO A 150 7.97 4.47 -5.16
CA PRO A 150 8.33 5.19 -3.95
C PRO A 150 8.77 6.63 -4.25
N ARG A 151 8.59 7.50 -3.27
CA ARG A 151 9.08 8.89 -3.28
C ARG A 151 8.53 9.78 -4.41
N GLN A 152 7.43 9.40 -5.03
CA GLN A 152 6.72 10.27 -5.97
C GLN A 152 5.74 11.16 -5.21
N THR A 153 5.45 12.35 -5.76
CA THR A 153 4.56 13.35 -5.15
C THR A 153 3.68 14.02 -6.19
N ASN A 154 3.26 13.26 -7.20
CA ASN A 154 2.43 13.79 -8.30
C ASN A 154 1.04 14.24 -7.82
N GLY A 155 0.60 13.76 -6.65
CA GLY A 155 -0.67 14.12 -6.02
C GLY A 155 -0.64 15.43 -5.22
N GLN A 156 0.54 16.04 -5.03
CA GLN A 156 0.69 17.21 -4.18
C GLN A 156 -0.05 18.44 -4.72
N GLY A 157 -0.95 19.01 -3.93
CA GLY A 157 -1.69 20.23 -4.27
C GLY A 157 -2.84 20.04 -5.25
N ILE A 158 -3.19 18.80 -5.63
CA ILE A 158 -4.35 18.52 -6.49
C ILE A 158 -5.63 18.89 -5.74
N THR A 159 -6.50 19.65 -6.41
CA THR A 159 -7.85 19.95 -5.92
C THR A 159 -8.86 19.06 -6.63
N SER A 160 -9.47 18.16 -5.88
CA SER A 160 -10.50 17.23 -6.37
C SER A 160 -11.33 16.68 -5.21
N TYR A 161 -12.47 16.11 -5.49
CA TYR A 161 -13.38 15.50 -4.51
C TYR A 161 -13.73 16.42 -3.33
N GLY A 162 -13.87 17.71 -3.61
CA GLY A 162 -14.32 18.72 -2.66
C GLY A 162 -13.26 19.23 -1.68
N GLY A 163 -11.98 18.98 -1.94
CA GLY A 163 -10.87 19.47 -1.13
C GLY A 163 -9.56 19.51 -1.90
N THR A 164 -8.46 19.77 -1.19
CA THR A 164 -7.12 19.75 -1.76
C THR A 164 -6.28 18.68 -1.07
N TRP A 165 -5.55 17.92 -1.87
CA TRP A 165 -4.70 16.83 -1.43
C TRP A 165 -3.29 17.32 -1.13
N TYR A 166 -2.78 16.93 0.02
CA TYR A 166 -1.43 17.27 0.44
C TYR A 166 -0.75 16.07 1.08
N VAL A 167 0.56 15.98 0.91
CA VAL A 167 1.38 15.08 1.72
C VAL A 167 1.33 15.53 3.18
N ILE A 168 1.47 14.59 4.10
CA ILE A 168 1.46 14.87 5.54
C ILE A 168 2.88 14.72 6.13
N ASN A 169 3.29 15.68 6.94
CA ASN A 169 4.59 15.68 7.58
C ASN A 169 4.60 14.90 8.90
N PRO A 170 5.77 14.62 9.50
CA PRO A 170 5.86 13.86 10.76
C PRO A 170 5.17 14.53 11.96
N SER A 171 4.91 15.82 11.92
CA SER A 171 4.13 16.53 12.97
C SER A 171 2.62 16.40 12.79
N GLY A 172 2.15 15.66 11.76
CA GLY A 172 0.74 15.46 11.48
C GLY A 172 0.06 16.66 10.82
N LYS A 173 0.83 17.49 10.13
CA LYS A 173 0.31 18.66 9.39
C LYS A 173 0.41 18.43 7.88
N PRO A 174 -0.66 18.74 7.12
CA PRO A 174 -0.59 18.80 5.67
C PRO A 174 0.47 19.80 5.20
N THR A 175 1.36 19.39 4.31
CA THR A 175 2.44 20.23 3.80
C THR A 175 1.98 20.94 2.53
N LYS A 176 1.83 22.25 2.58
CA LYS A 176 1.36 23.06 1.45
C LYS A 176 2.49 23.56 0.54
N THR A 177 3.75 23.27 0.87
CA THR A 177 4.94 23.59 0.08
C THR A 177 5.28 22.43 -0.85
N GLY A 178 5.90 22.72 -2.00
CA GLY A 178 6.22 21.74 -3.01
C GLY A 178 5.04 21.58 -3.98
N THR A 179 4.91 22.50 -4.93
CA THR A 179 3.99 22.34 -6.05
C THR A 179 4.54 21.30 -7.01
N SER A 180 3.84 20.17 -7.17
CA SER A 180 3.98 19.44 -8.42
C SER A 180 3.31 20.29 -9.52
N GLY A 181 4.06 20.59 -10.57
CA GLY A 181 3.52 21.27 -11.72
C GLY A 181 2.45 20.39 -12.39
N GLY A 182 1.22 20.88 -12.45
CA GLY A 182 0.16 20.23 -13.19
C GLY A 182 -1.17 20.30 -12.46
N GLY A 183 -1.81 21.46 -12.42
CA GLY A 183 -3.22 21.57 -12.05
C GLY A 183 -4.09 20.93 -13.12
N TYR A 184 -4.58 19.73 -12.87
CA TYR A 184 -5.73 19.20 -13.61
C TYR A 184 -6.97 19.53 -12.79
N HIS A 185 -7.77 20.44 -13.30
CA HIS A 185 -9.14 20.66 -12.84
C HIS A 185 -10.02 19.63 -13.54
N TYR A 186 -10.67 18.77 -12.78
CA TYR A 186 -11.77 17.92 -13.21
C TYR A 186 -13.07 18.46 -12.65
#